data_539aa2a29cb2c668b2585033ba4a92af
#
_entry.id   539aa2a29cb2c668b2585033ba4a92af
#
_cell.length_a   1.000
_cell.length_b   1.000
_cell.length_c   1.000
_cell.angle_alpha   90.00
_cell.angle_beta   90.00
_cell.angle_gamma   90.00
#
_symmetry.space_group_name_H-M   'P 1'
#
loop_
_entity.id
_entity.type
_entity.pdbx_description
1 polymer ?
#
loop_
_entity_poly.entity_id
_entity_poly.type
_entity_poly.pdbx_seq_one_letter_code
_entity_poly.pdbx_strand_id
1 'polypeptide(L)'
;VVRLPYPVDLAVAFLKDVRHLVLVGSRSPVAFFAYPGKPSLLAPQECDQIVLAEPEQDLHHALEWLADELGIPADAPQTRPAALTEAVPAEGRLTSAAVNRVAAALLPDNAIVCDESITQGREFGIYSVHSAPHDWLQLTGGAIGIGLPLATGAAVACPDRKVVLLQADGSGMYTVQALWTQARERLDCLTIIYANRTYATLHGEMKNVGVIQPGENAKRMLDLVDPHIDWVQVSQGLGVEAVRVDTVEGFTQAMRAALARKGPFLIEAVI
;
A
#
# COMPACT_ATOMS: atom_id res chain seq x y z
N VAL A 1 13.06 2.10 3.52
CA VAL A 1 12.34 3.18 4.22
C VAL A 1 11.20 2.54 4.99
N VAL A 2 11.07 2.85 6.28
CA VAL A 2 9.99 2.35 7.13
C VAL A 2 8.93 3.43 7.24
N ARG A 3 7.66 3.07 7.02
CA ARG A 3 6.54 3.99 7.16
C ARG A 3 6.13 4.15 8.62
N LEU A 4 5.87 5.38 9.06
CA LEU A 4 5.25 5.63 10.36
C LEU A 4 3.86 4.94 10.41
N PRO A 5 3.57 4.12 11.43
CA PRO A 5 2.28 3.45 11.54
C PRO A 5 1.10 4.43 11.60
N TYR A 6 0.00 4.10 10.90
CA TYR A 6 -1.22 4.88 10.93
C TYR A 6 -1.95 4.88 12.29
N PRO A 7 -2.11 3.74 13.00
CA PRO A 7 -2.75 3.73 14.31
C PRO A 7 -1.95 4.52 15.34
N VAL A 8 -2.61 5.43 16.07
CA VAL A 8 -1.97 6.36 17.02
C VAL A 8 -1.08 5.63 18.03
N ASP A 9 -1.59 4.56 18.64
CA ASP A 9 -0.83 3.83 19.68
C ASP A 9 0.46 3.19 19.12
N LEU A 10 0.40 2.70 17.88
CA LEU A 10 1.57 2.13 17.20
C LEU A 10 2.56 3.21 16.77
N ALA A 11 2.07 4.37 16.33
CA ALA A 11 2.92 5.50 15.96
C ALA A 11 3.65 6.08 17.19
N VAL A 12 2.93 6.25 18.30
CA VAL A 12 3.52 6.68 19.58
C VAL A 12 4.56 5.66 20.05
N ALA A 13 4.24 4.37 20.03
CA ALA A 13 5.18 3.31 20.39
C ALA A 13 6.42 3.28 19.48
N PHE A 14 6.24 3.55 18.18
CA PHE A 14 7.34 3.62 17.21
C PHE A 14 8.29 4.79 17.50
N LEU A 15 7.76 5.95 17.89
CA LEU A 15 8.52 7.17 18.14
C LEU A 15 9.01 7.34 19.59
N LYS A 16 8.60 6.50 20.52
CA LYS A 16 8.81 6.68 21.98
C LYS A 16 10.26 6.95 22.41
N ASP A 17 11.23 6.38 21.69
CA ASP A 17 12.66 6.49 22.02
C ASP A 17 13.41 7.47 21.10
N VAL A 18 12.68 8.17 20.19
CA VAL A 18 13.27 9.14 19.27
C VAL A 18 13.57 10.43 20.02
N ARG A 19 14.83 10.83 20.04
CA ARG A 19 15.31 12.07 20.69
C ARG A 19 15.46 13.23 19.70
N HIS A 20 15.78 12.95 18.45
CA HIS A 20 15.93 13.93 17.40
C HIS A 20 15.16 13.46 16.17
N LEU A 21 14.30 14.32 15.63
CA LEU A 21 13.49 14.07 14.45
C LEU A 21 13.84 15.11 13.40
N VAL A 22 14.49 14.66 12.33
CA VAL A 22 14.82 15.50 11.19
C VAL A 22 13.69 15.46 10.18
N LEU A 23 13.10 16.61 9.88
CA LEU A 23 11.99 16.77 8.94
C LEU A 23 12.52 17.23 7.59
N VAL A 24 12.23 16.46 6.55
CA VAL A 24 12.63 16.75 5.17
C VAL A 24 11.38 16.74 4.30
N GLY A 25 10.93 17.88 3.85
CA GLY A 25 9.71 18.03 3.07
C GLY A 25 8.44 17.57 3.79
N SER A 26 8.46 17.51 5.12
CA SER A 26 7.33 17.03 5.93
C SER A 26 7.14 17.88 7.17
N ARG A 27 5.93 17.87 7.70
CA ARG A 27 5.60 18.49 8.99
C ARG A 27 5.76 17.49 10.13
N SER A 28 5.78 18.00 11.37
CA SER A 28 5.74 17.19 12.57
C SER A 28 4.62 16.14 12.49
N PRO A 29 4.88 14.87 12.86
CA PRO A 29 3.87 13.83 12.79
C PRO A 29 2.73 14.09 13.77
N VAL A 30 1.51 14.09 13.23
CA VAL A 30 0.27 14.26 13.99
C VAL A 30 -0.65 13.05 13.77
N ALA A 31 -1.54 12.81 14.75
CA ALA A 31 -2.59 11.81 14.59
C ALA A 31 -3.51 12.19 13.43
N PHE A 32 -3.85 11.22 12.58
CA PHE A 32 -4.72 11.47 11.43
C PHE A 32 -6.13 11.86 11.87
N PHE A 33 -6.65 11.23 12.91
CA PHE A 33 -7.91 11.56 13.57
C PHE A 33 -7.69 11.83 15.06
N ALA A 34 -8.52 12.69 15.62
CA ALA A 34 -8.59 12.89 17.07
C ALA A 34 -9.40 11.74 17.72
N TYR A 35 -8.78 11.07 18.69
CA TYR A 35 -9.45 10.02 19.47
C TYR A 35 -9.49 10.41 20.94
N PRO A 36 -10.59 10.09 21.67
CA PRO A 36 -10.66 10.33 23.10
C PRO A 36 -9.48 9.67 23.84
N GLY A 37 -8.78 10.45 24.66
CA GLY A 37 -7.69 9.96 25.50
C GLY A 37 -6.39 9.61 24.75
N LYS A 38 -6.26 9.93 23.46
CA LYS A 38 -5.03 9.75 22.69
C LYS A 38 -4.38 11.08 22.33
N PRO A 39 -3.04 11.13 22.24
CA PRO A 39 -2.33 12.36 21.86
C PRO A 39 -2.56 12.70 20.40
N SER A 40 -2.60 14.01 20.08
CA SER A 40 -2.60 14.50 18.69
C SER A 40 -1.19 14.62 18.13
N LEU A 41 -0.21 14.98 18.94
CA LEU A 41 1.21 14.99 18.58
C LEU A 41 1.80 13.61 18.88
N LEU A 42 2.50 13.04 17.90
CA LEU A 42 2.97 11.65 17.98
C LEU A 42 4.43 11.52 18.42
N ALA A 43 5.23 12.57 18.21
CA ALA A 43 6.59 12.62 18.73
C ALA A 43 6.59 12.89 20.23
N PRO A 44 7.57 12.33 21.01
CA PRO A 44 7.75 12.65 22.42
C PRO A 44 7.89 14.17 22.64
N GLN A 45 7.42 14.67 23.78
CA GLN A 45 7.49 16.09 24.13
C GLN A 45 8.94 16.59 24.20
N GLU A 46 9.86 15.71 24.59
CA GLU A 46 11.30 16.00 24.73
C GLU A 46 12.08 15.77 23.43
N CYS A 47 11.39 15.40 22.34
CA CYS A 47 12.02 15.17 21.06
C CYS A 47 12.34 16.51 20.36
N ASP A 48 13.62 16.75 20.09
CA ASP A 48 14.05 17.89 19.28
C ASP A 48 13.63 17.67 17.83
N GLN A 49 12.89 18.61 17.26
CA GLN A 49 12.46 18.56 15.88
C GLN A 49 13.23 19.59 15.04
N ILE A 50 13.96 19.10 14.05
CA ILE A 50 14.82 19.90 13.18
C ILE A 50 14.23 19.87 11.78
N VAL A 51 13.87 21.01 11.23
CA VAL A 51 13.46 21.13 9.83
C VAL A 51 14.72 21.33 8.99
N LEU A 52 15.10 20.30 8.24
CA LEU A 52 16.23 20.36 7.31
C LEU A 52 15.81 21.06 6.01
N ALA A 53 14.64 20.73 5.50
CA ALA A 53 14.08 21.35 4.30
C ALA A 53 12.55 21.36 4.35
N GLU A 54 11.95 22.49 3.97
CA GLU A 54 10.50 22.63 3.81
C GLU A 54 10.01 21.96 2.50
N PRO A 55 8.72 21.63 2.36
CA PRO A 55 8.18 20.94 1.18
C PRO A 55 8.42 21.66 -0.16
N GLU A 56 8.56 23.00 -0.13
CA GLU A 56 8.76 23.85 -1.30
C GLU A 56 10.23 23.98 -1.72
N GLN A 57 11.16 23.45 -0.92
CA GLN A 57 12.60 23.49 -1.16
C GLN A 57 13.08 22.28 -1.95
N ASP A 58 14.31 22.32 -2.47
CA ASP A 58 14.95 21.18 -3.11
C ASP A 58 15.40 20.16 -2.04
N LEU A 59 14.54 19.15 -1.83
CA LEU A 59 14.74 18.14 -0.80
C LEU A 59 15.94 17.23 -1.10
N HIS A 60 16.20 16.99 -2.39
CA HIS A 60 17.33 16.15 -2.82
C HIS A 60 18.65 16.83 -2.50
N HIS A 61 18.78 18.08 -2.94
CA HIS A 61 19.97 18.89 -2.66
C HIS A 61 20.21 19.07 -1.15
N ALA A 62 19.15 19.27 -0.36
CA ALA A 62 19.28 19.37 1.09
C ALA A 62 19.86 18.10 1.74
N LEU A 63 19.46 16.92 1.24
CA LEU A 63 20.01 15.64 1.71
C LEU A 63 21.45 15.41 1.24
N GLU A 64 21.79 15.77 0.00
CA GLU A 64 23.16 15.71 -0.52
C GLU A 64 24.08 16.63 0.30
N TRP A 65 23.66 17.89 0.52
CA TRP A 65 24.41 18.84 1.33
C TRP A 65 24.63 18.32 2.77
N LEU A 66 23.61 17.73 3.39
CA LEU A 66 23.74 17.12 4.72
C LEU A 66 24.75 15.96 4.70
N ALA A 67 24.71 15.12 3.66
CA ALA A 67 25.66 14.02 3.53
C ALA A 67 27.11 14.52 3.40
N ASP A 68 27.32 15.59 2.63
CA ASP A 68 28.64 16.23 2.46
C ASP A 68 29.15 16.82 3.78
N GLU A 69 28.30 17.56 4.53
CA GLU A 69 28.64 18.13 5.84
C GLU A 69 28.96 17.05 6.88
N LEU A 70 28.32 15.89 6.78
CA LEU A 70 28.60 14.73 7.65
C LEU A 70 29.82 13.91 7.17
N GLY A 71 30.45 14.28 6.04
CA GLY A 71 31.58 13.59 5.45
C GLY A 71 31.24 12.17 4.97
N ILE A 72 30.02 11.93 4.53
CA ILE A 72 29.59 10.62 4.00
C ILE A 72 30.16 10.48 2.58
N PRO A 73 30.99 9.45 2.29
CA PRO A 73 31.52 9.24 0.95
C PRO A 73 30.39 8.97 -0.07
N ALA A 74 30.50 9.52 -1.29
CA ALA A 74 29.53 9.31 -2.36
C ALA A 74 29.37 7.81 -2.76
N ASP A 75 30.41 7.02 -2.51
CA ASP A 75 30.46 5.57 -2.75
C ASP A 75 30.18 4.74 -1.47
N ALA A 76 29.65 5.35 -0.42
CA ALA A 76 29.30 4.66 0.81
C ALA A 76 28.43 3.43 0.51
N PRO A 77 28.77 2.25 1.05
CA PRO A 77 28.04 1.03 0.75
C PRO A 77 26.58 1.15 1.20
N GLN A 78 25.67 0.91 0.28
CA GLN A 78 24.25 0.83 0.60
C GLN A 78 23.99 -0.40 1.46
N THR A 79 23.53 -0.19 2.70
CA THR A 79 23.11 -1.28 3.57
C THR A 79 21.76 -1.81 3.04
N ARG A 80 21.76 -2.98 2.43
CA ARG A 80 20.53 -3.69 2.11
C ARG A 80 20.10 -4.51 3.33
N PRO A 81 18.80 -4.55 3.66
CA PRO A 81 18.31 -5.45 4.69
C PRO A 81 18.69 -6.90 4.37
N ALA A 82 19.00 -7.69 5.39
CA ALA A 82 19.22 -9.12 5.20
C ALA A 82 18.00 -9.77 4.57
N ALA A 83 18.20 -10.75 3.68
CA ALA A 83 17.09 -11.47 3.07
C ALA A 83 16.13 -12.03 4.14
N LEU A 84 14.81 -11.96 3.87
CA LEU A 84 13.82 -12.60 4.75
C LEU A 84 14.13 -14.09 4.83
N THR A 85 14.28 -14.60 6.03
CA THR A 85 14.49 -16.04 6.29
C THR A 85 13.17 -16.84 6.19
N GLU A 86 12.03 -16.15 6.28
CA GLU A 86 10.73 -16.80 6.13
C GLU A 86 10.41 -17.07 4.66
N ALA A 87 10.27 -18.36 4.33
CA ALA A 87 9.86 -18.78 3.00
C ALA A 87 8.45 -18.25 2.67
N VAL A 88 8.24 -17.86 1.41
CA VAL A 88 6.89 -17.61 0.89
C VAL A 88 6.09 -18.92 1.05
N PRO A 89 4.87 -18.89 1.63
CA PRO A 89 4.04 -20.08 1.71
C PRO A 89 3.86 -20.67 0.30
N ALA A 90 4.06 -21.98 0.16
CA ALA A 90 3.94 -22.63 -1.14
C ALA A 90 2.49 -22.98 -1.46
N GLU A 91 1.67 -23.25 -0.43
CA GLU A 91 0.32 -23.79 -0.56
C GLU A 91 -0.59 -23.34 0.59
N GLY A 92 -1.88 -23.51 0.42
CA GLY A 92 -2.91 -23.33 1.42
C GLY A 92 -3.90 -22.21 1.10
N ARG A 93 -4.79 -21.94 2.06
CA ARG A 93 -5.77 -20.86 1.95
C ARG A 93 -5.08 -19.50 1.83
N LEU A 94 -5.58 -18.67 0.94
CA LEU A 94 -5.05 -17.32 0.75
C LEU A 94 -5.37 -16.44 1.96
N THR A 95 -4.38 -15.65 2.37
CA THR A 95 -4.48 -14.65 3.43
C THR A 95 -3.80 -13.37 2.97
N SER A 96 -4.11 -12.23 3.59
CA SER A 96 -3.44 -10.95 3.28
C SER A 96 -1.92 -11.06 3.41
N ALA A 97 -1.42 -11.72 4.45
CA ALA A 97 0.02 -11.93 4.63
C ALA A 97 0.63 -12.75 3.49
N ALA A 98 -0.05 -13.80 3.02
CA ALA A 98 0.40 -14.59 1.88
C ALA A 98 0.40 -13.77 0.58
N VAL A 99 -0.67 -12.99 0.31
CA VAL A 99 -0.72 -12.07 -0.84
C VAL A 99 0.46 -11.10 -0.80
N ASN A 100 0.70 -10.44 0.33
CA ASN A 100 1.78 -9.48 0.50
C ASN A 100 3.17 -10.10 0.26
N ARG A 101 3.41 -11.31 0.81
CA ARG A 101 4.68 -12.03 0.64
C ARG A 101 4.91 -12.47 -0.81
N VAL A 102 3.91 -13.07 -1.44
CA VAL A 102 4.00 -13.51 -2.84
C VAL A 102 4.18 -12.31 -3.76
N ALA A 103 3.40 -11.24 -3.54
CA ALA A 103 3.50 -10.01 -4.33
C ALA A 103 4.90 -9.42 -4.24
N ALA A 104 5.44 -9.27 -3.03
CA ALA A 104 6.78 -8.76 -2.81
C ALA A 104 7.87 -9.64 -3.44
N ALA A 105 7.75 -10.97 -3.31
CA ALA A 105 8.74 -11.92 -3.84
C ALA A 105 8.77 -11.99 -5.38
N LEU A 106 7.65 -11.71 -6.03
CA LEU A 106 7.51 -11.79 -7.49
C LEU A 106 7.61 -10.44 -8.21
N LEU A 107 7.79 -9.33 -7.49
CA LEU A 107 7.95 -8.02 -8.14
C LEU A 107 9.10 -8.05 -9.13
N PRO A 108 8.87 -7.65 -10.40
CA PRO A 108 9.95 -7.51 -11.36
C PRO A 108 10.82 -6.30 -11.01
N ASP A 109 12.05 -6.34 -11.50
CA ASP A 109 12.97 -5.21 -11.40
C ASP A 109 12.35 -3.96 -12.03
N ASN A 110 12.57 -2.80 -11.40
CA ASN A 110 12.07 -1.50 -11.86
C ASN A 110 10.54 -1.40 -11.97
N ALA A 111 9.77 -2.21 -11.22
CA ALA A 111 8.32 -2.07 -11.18
C ALA A 111 7.88 -0.76 -10.51
N ILE A 112 6.65 -0.34 -10.77
CA ILE A 112 5.97 0.71 -10.01
C ILE A 112 4.83 0.06 -9.24
N VAL A 113 4.89 0.11 -7.92
CA VAL A 113 3.82 -0.35 -7.03
C VAL A 113 2.94 0.84 -6.66
N CYS A 114 1.65 0.76 -6.96
CA CYS A 114 0.64 1.69 -6.45
C CYS A 114 -0.11 1.00 -5.32
N ASP A 115 -0.27 1.66 -4.17
CA ASP A 115 -0.82 1.01 -2.99
C ASP A 115 -2.03 1.77 -2.43
N GLU A 116 -3.19 1.16 -2.60
CA GLU A 116 -4.44 1.49 -1.92
C GLU A 116 -5.06 0.23 -1.29
N SER A 117 -4.24 -0.65 -0.77
CA SER A 117 -4.69 -1.89 -0.12
C SER A 117 -5.28 -1.68 1.28
N ILE A 118 -5.17 -0.47 1.80
CA ILE A 118 -5.72 0.04 3.07
C ILE A 118 -5.33 -0.85 4.26
N THR A 119 -6.23 -1.76 4.67
CA THR A 119 -6.03 -2.59 5.86
C THR A 119 -5.19 -3.82 5.56
N GLN A 120 -5.41 -4.46 4.42
CA GLN A 120 -4.89 -5.79 4.12
C GLN A 120 -3.43 -5.77 3.61
N GLY A 121 -3.02 -4.70 2.97
CA GLY A 121 -1.66 -4.56 2.45
C GLY A 121 -0.67 -3.89 3.39
N ARG A 122 -1.04 -3.58 4.63
CA ARG A 122 -0.17 -2.83 5.58
C ARG A 122 1.21 -3.46 5.77
N GLU A 123 1.29 -4.79 5.70
CA GLU A 123 2.56 -5.52 5.86
C GLU A 123 3.39 -5.59 4.58
N PHE A 124 2.85 -5.18 3.42
CA PHE A 124 3.59 -5.23 2.16
C PHE A 124 4.96 -4.53 2.27
N GLY A 125 5.01 -3.36 2.91
CA GLY A 125 6.25 -2.61 3.12
C GLY A 125 7.33 -3.38 3.89
N ILE A 126 6.93 -4.30 4.78
CA ILE A 126 7.87 -5.15 5.53
C ILE A 126 8.54 -6.17 4.60
N TYR A 127 7.75 -6.76 3.69
CA TYR A 127 8.26 -7.78 2.77
C TYR A 127 8.97 -7.17 1.56
N SER A 128 8.51 -6.01 1.08
CA SER A 128 9.03 -5.37 -0.14
C SER A 128 10.44 -4.80 0.00
N VAL A 129 10.96 -4.62 1.22
CA VAL A 129 12.37 -4.22 1.44
C VAL A 129 13.37 -5.23 0.86
N HIS A 130 12.92 -6.48 0.63
CA HIS A 130 13.72 -7.56 0.05
C HIS A 130 13.40 -7.83 -1.42
N SER A 131 12.43 -7.10 -1.99
CA SER A 131 12.04 -7.21 -3.39
C SER A 131 13.10 -6.64 -4.33
N ALA A 132 12.98 -6.92 -5.62
CA ALA A 132 13.72 -6.20 -6.64
C ALA A 132 13.47 -4.68 -6.52
N PRO A 133 14.43 -3.81 -6.92
CA PRO A 133 14.26 -2.36 -6.88
C PRO A 133 12.96 -1.92 -7.57
N HIS A 134 12.17 -1.11 -6.88
CA HIS A 134 10.87 -0.64 -7.37
C HIS A 134 10.53 0.71 -6.75
N ASP A 135 9.66 1.47 -7.41
CA ASP A 135 9.01 2.63 -6.80
C ASP A 135 7.74 2.20 -6.08
N TRP A 136 7.45 2.84 -4.95
CA TRP A 136 6.25 2.57 -4.17
C TRP A 136 5.45 3.85 -3.92
N LEU A 137 4.36 4.01 -4.69
CA LEU A 137 3.43 5.14 -4.61
C LEU A 137 2.29 4.78 -3.66
N GLN A 138 2.21 5.45 -2.54
CA GLN A 138 1.23 5.17 -1.50
C GLN A 138 0.04 6.12 -1.55
N LEU A 139 -1.06 5.70 -0.95
CA LEU A 139 -2.26 6.51 -0.72
C LEU A 139 -1.89 7.82 0.00
N THR A 140 -2.13 8.94 -0.66
CA THR A 140 -1.80 10.27 -0.14
C THR A 140 -3.03 10.89 0.52
N GLY A 141 -2.85 11.42 1.74
CA GLY A 141 -3.89 12.16 2.46
C GLY A 141 -5.16 11.36 2.78
N GLY A 142 -5.13 10.03 2.74
CA GLY A 142 -6.30 9.19 2.96
C GLY A 142 -7.36 9.28 1.86
N ALA A 143 -6.99 9.77 0.67
CA ALA A 143 -7.89 9.96 -0.47
C ALA A 143 -8.19 8.62 -1.16
N ILE A 144 -9.11 7.82 -0.60
CA ILE A 144 -9.53 6.54 -1.18
C ILE A 144 -10.15 6.73 -2.57
N GLY A 145 -9.93 5.73 -3.45
CA GLY A 145 -10.26 5.80 -4.87
C GLY A 145 -9.10 6.29 -5.75
N ILE A 146 -7.94 6.61 -5.19
CA ILE A 146 -6.77 7.05 -5.97
C ILE A 146 -6.05 5.89 -6.66
N GLY A 147 -6.14 4.64 -6.16
CA GLY A 147 -5.30 3.53 -6.59
C GLY A 147 -5.39 3.24 -8.08
N LEU A 148 -6.59 2.98 -8.61
CA LEU A 148 -6.80 2.69 -10.03
C LEU A 148 -6.37 3.85 -10.95
N PRO A 149 -6.76 5.12 -10.72
CA PRO A 149 -6.27 6.25 -11.51
C PRO A 149 -4.76 6.44 -11.40
N LEU A 150 -4.18 6.28 -10.22
CA LEU A 150 -2.73 6.40 -10.00
C LEU A 150 -1.96 5.36 -10.81
N ALA A 151 -2.40 4.10 -10.77
CA ALA A 151 -1.81 3.03 -11.57
C ALA A 151 -1.93 3.31 -13.09
N THR A 152 -3.07 3.84 -13.51
CA THR A 152 -3.29 4.28 -14.90
C THR A 152 -2.32 5.39 -15.29
N GLY A 153 -2.18 6.42 -14.45
CA GLY A 153 -1.25 7.53 -14.68
C GLY A 153 0.21 7.07 -14.71
N ALA A 154 0.60 6.21 -13.78
CA ALA A 154 1.94 5.63 -13.73
C ALA A 154 2.29 4.84 -15.01
N ALA A 155 1.35 4.03 -15.50
CA ALA A 155 1.55 3.25 -16.73
C ALA A 155 1.59 4.12 -18.00
N VAL A 156 0.88 5.24 -18.02
CA VAL A 156 0.98 6.23 -19.10
C VAL A 156 2.33 6.95 -19.06
N ALA A 157 2.78 7.33 -17.88
CA ALA A 157 4.05 8.05 -17.72
C ALA A 157 5.28 7.16 -17.95
N CYS A 158 5.19 5.86 -17.64
CA CYS A 158 6.30 4.91 -17.71
C CYS A 158 5.86 3.63 -18.45
N PRO A 159 5.67 3.68 -19.80
CA PRO A 159 5.09 2.58 -20.59
C PRO A 159 6.01 1.36 -20.71
N ASP A 160 7.27 1.50 -20.38
CA ASP A 160 8.30 0.45 -20.35
C ASP A 160 8.36 -0.33 -19.02
N ARG A 161 7.63 0.14 -18.01
CA ARG A 161 7.64 -0.42 -16.66
C ARG A 161 6.35 -1.17 -16.34
N LYS A 162 6.45 -2.28 -15.60
CA LYS A 162 5.27 -2.97 -15.07
C LYS A 162 4.70 -2.18 -13.90
N VAL A 163 3.42 -1.85 -13.95
CA VAL A 163 2.70 -1.26 -12.83
C VAL A 163 1.93 -2.35 -12.09
N VAL A 164 2.10 -2.43 -10.78
CA VAL A 164 1.38 -3.36 -9.89
C VAL A 164 0.56 -2.55 -8.89
N LEU A 165 -0.75 -2.67 -8.96
CA LEU A 165 -1.66 -2.02 -8.04
C LEU A 165 -2.11 -3.00 -6.95
N LEU A 166 -1.91 -2.63 -5.69
CA LEU A 166 -2.48 -3.26 -4.51
C LEU A 166 -3.74 -2.48 -4.12
N GLN A 167 -4.92 -3.08 -4.23
CA GLN A 167 -6.20 -2.38 -4.13
C GLN A 167 -7.14 -3.08 -3.15
N ALA A 168 -7.71 -2.33 -2.20
CA ALA A 168 -8.81 -2.83 -1.38
C ALA A 168 -10.12 -2.90 -2.19
N ASP A 169 -10.93 -3.93 -1.94
CA ASP A 169 -12.17 -4.18 -2.68
C ASP A 169 -13.20 -3.05 -2.58
N GLY A 170 -13.42 -2.51 -1.39
CA GLY A 170 -14.39 -1.44 -1.21
C GLY A 170 -13.93 -0.11 -1.82
N SER A 171 -12.67 0.29 -1.63
CA SER A 171 -12.15 1.55 -2.13
C SER A 171 -11.95 1.55 -3.66
N GLY A 172 -11.69 0.41 -4.26
CA GLY A 172 -11.57 0.28 -5.71
C GLY A 172 -12.85 0.66 -6.48
N MET A 173 -14.02 0.53 -5.83
CA MET A 173 -15.30 0.91 -6.46
C MET A 173 -15.48 2.42 -6.67
N TYR A 174 -14.72 3.27 -5.99
CA TYR A 174 -14.82 4.74 -6.16
C TYR A 174 -14.42 5.20 -7.57
N THR A 175 -13.49 4.50 -8.20
CA THR A 175 -12.91 4.89 -9.49
C THR A 175 -12.72 3.69 -10.43
N VAL A 176 -13.58 2.70 -10.29
CA VAL A 176 -13.51 1.42 -11.04
C VAL A 176 -13.47 1.61 -12.55
N GLN A 177 -14.04 2.67 -13.08
CA GLN A 177 -14.02 3.03 -14.51
C GLN A 177 -12.60 3.25 -15.07
N ALA A 178 -11.59 3.45 -14.20
CA ALA A 178 -10.20 3.52 -14.64
C ALA A 178 -9.71 2.21 -15.30
N LEU A 179 -10.30 1.06 -14.95
CA LEU A 179 -10.05 -0.22 -15.63
C LEU A 179 -10.37 -0.14 -17.13
N TRP A 180 -11.48 0.54 -17.48
CA TRP A 180 -11.81 0.75 -18.90
C TRP A 180 -10.73 1.56 -19.62
N THR A 181 -10.18 2.60 -18.98
CA THR A 181 -9.06 3.38 -19.55
C THR A 181 -7.83 2.51 -19.72
N GLN A 182 -7.50 1.67 -18.73
CA GLN A 182 -6.38 0.74 -18.83
C GLN A 182 -6.55 -0.24 -20.00
N ALA A 183 -7.76 -0.77 -20.20
CA ALA A 183 -8.07 -1.66 -21.33
C ALA A 183 -7.97 -0.93 -22.68
N ARG A 184 -8.58 0.25 -22.80
CA ARG A 184 -8.58 1.07 -24.02
C ARG A 184 -7.16 1.42 -24.48
N GLU A 185 -6.32 1.85 -23.54
CA GLU A 185 -4.94 2.26 -23.80
C GLU A 185 -3.93 1.09 -23.75
N ARG A 186 -4.40 -0.14 -23.47
CA ARG A 186 -3.59 -1.37 -23.35
C ARG A 186 -2.42 -1.21 -22.36
N LEU A 187 -2.69 -0.55 -21.26
CA LEU A 187 -1.67 -0.22 -20.25
C LEU A 187 -1.18 -1.48 -19.53
N ASP A 188 0.11 -1.54 -19.22
CA ASP A 188 0.73 -2.69 -18.58
C ASP A 188 0.54 -2.65 -17.05
N CYS A 189 -0.71 -2.83 -16.61
CA CYS A 189 -1.14 -2.77 -15.22
C CYS A 189 -1.59 -4.15 -14.72
N LEU A 190 -1.02 -4.61 -13.61
CA LEU A 190 -1.54 -5.73 -12.82
C LEU A 190 -2.26 -5.16 -11.60
N THR A 191 -3.58 -5.36 -11.50
CA THR A 191 -4.36 -4.99 -10.32
C THR A 191 -4.62 -6.20 -9.44
N ILE A 192 -4.26 -6.13 -8.16
CA ILE A 192 -4.53 -7.16 -7.14
C ILE A 192 -5.57 -6.60 -6.19
N ILE A 193 -6.78 -7.16 -6.21
CA ILE A 193 -7.87 -6.82 -5.31
C ILE A 193 -7.80 -7.69 -4.06
N TYR A 194 -7.65 -7.09 -2.90
CA TYR A 194 -7.79 -7.76 -1.60
C TYR A 194 -9.26 -7.88 -1.24
N ALA A 195 -9.92 -8.96 -1.69
CA ALA A 195 -11.35 -9.17 -1.49
C ALA A 195 -11.66 -9.75 -0.11
N ASN A 196 -11.62 -8.91 0.91
CA ASN A 196 -12.03 -9.26 2.28
C ASN A 196 -13.53 -9.03 2.53
N ARG A 197 -14.24 -8.46 1.55
CA ARG A 197 -15.68 -8.23 1.53
C ARG A 197 -16.21 -7.40 2.70
N THR A 198 -15.40 -6.48 3.21
CA THR A 198 -15.81 -5.59 4.30
C THR A 198 -14.95 -4.32 4.36
N TYR A 199 -15.50 -3.24 4.87
CA TYR A 199 -14.76 -2.04 5.22
C TYR A 199 -14.05 -2.22 6.58
N ALA A 200 -13.02 -3.09 6.61
CA ALA A 200 -12.32 -3.48 7.84
C ALA A 200 -11.76 -2.28 8.63
N THR A 201 -11.34 -1.21 7.94
CA THR A 201 -10.91 0.04 8.60
C THR A 201 -12.03 0.64 9.43
N LEU A 202 -13.27 0.68 8.90
CA LEU A 202 -14.41 1.26 9.62
C LEU A 202 -14.82 0.41 10.82
N HIS A 203 -14.73 -0.91 10.73
CA HIS A 203 -14.89 -1.79 11.89
C HIS A 203 -13.85 -1.50 12.97
N GLY A 204 -12.61 -1.23 12.57
CA GLY A 204 -11.55 -0.77 13.49
C GLY A 204 -11.88 0.57 14.14
N GLU A 205 -12.35 1.54 13.37
CA GLU A 205 -12.71 2.87 13.87
C GLU A 205 -13.90 2.82 14.85
N MET A 206 -14.89 1.98 14.59
CA MET A 206 -15.99 1.77 15.55
C MET A 206 -15.48 1.31 16.91
N LYS A 207 -14.51 0.38 16.94
CA LYS A 207 -13.87 -0.06 18.18
C LYS A 207 -13.10 1.08 18.86
N ASN A 208 -12.39 1.90 18.09
CA ASN A 208 -11.61 3.03 18.60
C ASN A 208 -12.49 4.09 19.28
N VAL A 209 -13.74 4.23 18.88
CA VAL A 209 -14.72 5.13 19.51
C VAL A 209 -15.63 4.42 20.52
N GLY A 210 -15.32 3.19 20.91
CA GLY A 210 -16.01 2.45 21.98
C GLY A 210 -17.20 1.61 21.55
N VAL A 211 -17.47 1.48 20.25
CA VAL A 211 -18.55 0.60 19.73
C VAL A 211 -18.00 -0.83 19.59
N ILE A 212 -18.23 -1.66 20.62
CA ILE A 212 -17.73 -3.04 20.64
C ILE A 212 -18.65 -4.00 19.90
N GLN A 213 -19.97 -3.74 19.95
CA GLN A 213 -21.00 -4.57 19.29
C GLN A 213 -21.84 -3.69 18.36
N PRO A 214 -21.48 -3.63 17.06
CA PRO A 214 -22.26 -2.90 16.08
C PRO A 214 -23.61 -3.60 15.86
N GLY A 215 -24.68 -2.79 15.76
CA GLY A 215 -26.02 -3.29 15.41
C GLY A 215 -26.08 -3.77 13.95
N GLU A 216 -27.17 -4.47 13.58
CA GLU A 216 -27.35 -5.08 12.25
C GLU A 216 -27.28 -4.05 11.10
N ASN A 217 -27.83 -2.85 11.29
CA ASN A 217 -27.75 -1.79 10.28
C ASN A 217 -26.31 -1.35 10.03
N ALA A 218 -25.50 -1.20 11.09
CA ALA A 218 -24.09 -0.85 10.95
C ALA A 218 -23.32 -1.95 10.23
N LYS A 219 -23.52 -3.22 10.58
CA LYS A 219 -22.90 -4.35 9.89
C LYS A 219 -23.27 -4.33 8.39
N ARG A 220 -24.56 -4.20 8.07
CA ARG A 220 -25.02 -4.16 6.68
C ARG A 220 -24.41 -3.02 5.87
N MET A 221 -24.11 -1.88 6.52
CA MET A 221 -23.45 -0.74 5.85
C MET A 221 -21.96 -0.96 5.64
N LEU A 222 -21.32 -1.79 6.47
CA LEU A 222 -19.88 -1.99 6.43
C LEU A 222 -19.45 -3.28 5.70
N ASP A 223 -20.36 -4.26 5.59
CA ASP A 223 -20.07 -5.53 4.94
C ASP A 223 -20.45 -5.48 3.45
N LEU A 224 -19.62 -6.07 2.60
CA LEU A 224 -19.74 -6.11 1.15
C LEU A 224 -20.09 -7.54 0.68
N VAL A 225 -21.07 -8.18 1.36
CA VAL A 225 -21.41 -9.59 1.17
C VAL A 225 -22.75 -9.87 0.49
N ASP A 226 -23.69 -8.93 0.53
CA ASP A 226 -25.04 -9.11 -0.02
C ASP A 226 -25.52 -7.87 -0.83
N PRO A 227 -25.33 -7.88 -2.16
CA PRO A 227 -24.49 -8.81 -2.91
C PRO A 227 -22.99 -8.52 -2.71
N HIS A 228 -22.14 -9.55 -2.83
CA HIS A 228 -20.70 -9.31 -2.90
C HIS A 228 -20.32 -8.70 -4.26
N ILE A 229 -19.24 -7.92 -4.29
CA ILE A 229 -18.71 -7.36 -5.53
C ILE A 229 -18.02 -8.49 -6.29
N ASP A 230 -18.49 -8.81 -7.48
CA ASP A 230 -17.82 -9.74 -8.40
C ASP A 230 -16.80 -8.98 -9.25
N TRP A 231 -15.58 -8.86 -8.73
CA TRP A 231 -14.52 -8.12 -9.38
C TRP A 231 -14.11 -8.70 -10.74
N VAL A 232 -14.29 -10.01 -10.94
CA VAL A 232 -14.01 -10.64 -12.23
C VAL A 232 -15.01 -10.15 -13.27
N GLN A 233 -16.32 -10.17 -12.98
CA GLN A 233 -17.34 -9.70 -13.90
C GLN A 233 -17.24 -8.20 -14.14
N VAL A 234 -17.02 -7.39 -13.12
CA VAL A 234 -16.81 -5.95 -13.24
C VAL A 234 -15.63 -5.64 -14.16
N SER A 235 -14.50 -6.31 -13.93
CA SER A 235 -13.29 -6.12 -14.72
C SER A 235 -13.50 -6.51 -16.20
N GLN A 236 -14.10 -7.67 -16.44
CA GLN A 236 -14.38 -8.16 -17.80
C GLN A 236 -15.37 -7.25 -18.53
N GLY A 237 -16.39 -6.73 -17.85
CA GLY A 237 -17.33 -5.75 -18.40
C GLY A 237 -16.67 -4.43 -18.80
N LEU A 238 -15.53 -4.10 -18.23
CA LEU A 238 -14.69 -2.94 -18.55
C LEU A 238 -13.53 -3.28 -19.53
N GLY A 239 -13.49 -4.52 -20.04
CA GLY A 239 -12.52 -4.95 -21.06
C GLY A 239 -11.18 -5.42 -20.48
N VAL A 240 -11.06 -5.63 -19.17
CA VAL A 240 -9.85 -6.15 -18.52
C VAL A 240 -10.04 -7.62 -18.16
N GLU A 241 -9.13 -8.47 -18.62
CA GLU A 241 -9.11 -9.89 -18.24
C GLU A 241 -8.86 -10.05 -16.75
N ALA A 242 -9.58 -10.97 -16.10
CA ALA A 242 -9.51 -11.15 -14.66
C ALA A 242 -9.66 -12.61 -14.23
N VAL A 243 -9.11 -12.93 -13.05
CA VAL A 243 -9.23 -14.22 -12.40
C VAL A 243 -9.51 -14.05 -10.91
N ARG A 244 -10.31 -14.95 -10.34
CA ARG A 244 -10.52 -15.09 -8.89
C ARG A 244 -9.72 -16.25 -8.35
N VAL A 245 -9.04 -16.02 -7.22
CA VAL A 245 -8.22 -17.00 -6.52
C VAL A 245 -8.44 -16.91 -5.01
N ASP A 246 -8.37 -18.04 -4.32
CA ASP A 246 -8.54 -18.18 -2.86
C ASP A 246 -7.46 -19.05 -2.21
N THR A 247 -6.49 -19.52 -3.01
CA THR A 247 -5.34 -20.30 -2.55
C THR A 247 -4.02 -19.62 -2.90
N VAL A 248 -2.98 -19.91 -2.14
CA VAL A 248 -1.62 -19.37 -2.35
C VAL A 248 -1.06 -19.80 -3.70
N GLU A 249 -1.27 -21.07 -4.06
CA GLU A 249 -0.81 -21.63 -5.35
C GLU A 249 -1.51 -20.94 -6.52
N GLY A 250 -2.84 -20.79 -6.44
CA GLY A 250 -3.64 -20.10 -7.45
C GLY A 250 -3.21 -18.66 -7.63
N PHE A 251 -2.99 -17.94 -6.52
CA PHE A 251 -2.51 -16.56 -6.54
C PHE A 251 -1.11 -16.48 -7.16
N THR A 252 -0.19 -17.34 -6.73
CA THR A 252 1.20 -17.37 -7.25
C THR A 252 1.22 -17.64 -8.76
N GLN A 253 0.43 -18.59 -9.22
CA GLN A 253 0.31 -18.92 -10.65
C GLN A 253 -0.29 -17.75 -11.45
N ALA A 254 -1.39 -17.19 -10.97
CA ALA A 254 -2.05 -16.05 -11.62
C ALA A 254 -1.11 -14.83 -11.72
N MET A 255 -0.40 -14.52 -10.63
CA MET A 255 0.54 -13.41 -10.62
C MET A 255 1.72 -13.62 -11.60
N ARG A 256 2.33 -14.82 -11.60
CA ARG A 256 3.38 -15.17 -12.58
C ARG A 256 2.90 -15.01 -14.03
N ALA A 257 1.70 -15.51 -14.33
CA ALA A 257 1.11 -15.40 -15.66
C ALA A 257 0.85 -13.93 -16.06
N ALA A 258 0.34 -13.11 -15.11
CA ALA A 258 0.08 -11.68 -15.32
C ALA A 258 1.37 -10.87 -15.52
N LEU A 259 2.44 -11.20 -14.79
CA LEU A 259 3.73 -10.52 -14.93
C LEU A 259 4.45 -10.88 -16.24
N ALA A 260 4.22 -12.07 -16.77
CA ALA A 260 4.82 -12.54 -18.03
C ALA A 260 4.15 -11.95 -19.29
N ARG A 261 3.01 -11.28 -19.15
CA ARG A 261 2.24 -10.70 -20.28
C ARG A 261 2.24 -9.17 -20.25
N LYS A 262 1.92 -8.56 -21.38
CA LYS A 262 1.63 -7.12 -21.49
C LYS A 262 0.13 -6.87 -21.45
N GLY A 263 -0.25 -5.65 -21.08
CA GLY A 263 -1.63 -5.21 -20.99
C GLY A 263 -2.23 -5.37 -19.59
N PRO A 264 -3.45 -4.85 -19.38
CA PRO A 264 -4.07 -4.86 -18.07
C PRO A 264 -4.58 -6.25 -17.68
N PHE A 265 -4.45 -6.57 -16.41
CA PHE A 265 -4.94 -7.82 -15.81
C PHE A 265 -5.36 -7.59 -14.37
N LEU A 266 -6.41 -8.27 -13.92
CA LEU A 266 -6.89 -8.16 -12.55
C LEU A 266 -6.92 -9.55 -11.86
N ILE A 267 -6.43 -9.60 -10.63
CA ILE A 267 -6.54 -10.77 -9.75
C ILE A 267 -7.42 -10.40 -8.57
N GLU A 268 -8.58 -11.04 -8.44
CA GLU A 268 -9.42 -10.97 -7.24
C GLU A 268 -8.91 -12.02 -6.25
N ALA A 269 -8.15 -11.58 -5.25
CA ALA A 269 -7.60 -12.39 -4.17
C ALA A 269 -8.61 -12.46 -3.02
N VAL A 270 -9.34 -13.56 -2.89
CA VAL A 270 -10.34 -13.79 -1.82
C VAL A 270 -9.62 -14.24 -0.55
N ILE A 271 -9.72 -13.43 0.53
CA ILE A 271 -8.95 -13.57 1.78
C ILE A 271 -9.82 -13.59 3.03
#